data_81a4f1e3684e9fbeaa736beeada17269
#
_entry.id   81a4f1e3684e9fbeaa736beeada17269
#
_cell.length_a   1.000
_cell.length_b   1.000
_cell.length_c   1.000
_cell.angle_alpha   90.00
_cell.angle_beta   90.00
_cell.angle_gamma   90.00
#
_symmetry.space_group_name_H-M   'P 1'
#
loop_
_entity.id
_entity.type
_entity.pdbx_description
1 polymer ?
#
loop_
_entity_poly.entity_id
_entity_poly.type
_entity_poly.pdbx_seq_one_letter_code
_entity_poly.pdbx_strand_id
1 'polypeptide(L)'
;MGKVSWSWEADVKEGKLESFKSDVVLAWNIAAEADENTLCNRWVVDEAMSAVKVYQQFTSAQAAFAQFAVNEGWEKLDDYLEPTAMYVRGDYGNDLDFLREHGAIFMIDL
;
A
#
# COMPACT_ATOMS: atom_id res chain seq x y z
N MET A 1 -11.27 10.03 14.94
CA MET A 1 -10.52 10.26 13.91
C MET A 1 -9.09 10.00 14.06
N GLY A 2 -8.69 8.82 14.22
CA GLY A 2 -7.31 8.43 14.41
C GLY A 2 -6.61 8.13 13.11
N LYS A 3 -5.29 8.21 13.17
CA LYS A 3 -4.45 7.84 12.05
C LYS A 3 -4.56 6.35 11.75
N VAL A 4 -4.34 6.01 10.49
CA VAL A 4 -4.28 4.63 10.03
C VAL A 4 -2.98 4.43 9.28
N SER A 5 -2.36 3.28 9.45
CA SER A 5 -1.21 2.91 8.65
C SER A 5 -1.35 1.48 8.16
N TRP A 6 -0.68 1.19 7.07
CA TRP A 6 -0.51 -0.18 6.62
C TRP A 6 0.93 -0.41 6.17
N SER A 7 1.33 -1.65 6.27
CA SER A 7 2.56 -2.11 5.66
C SER A 7 2.24 -3.38 4.91
N TRP A 8 2.87 -3.57 3.76
CA TRP A 8 2.66 -4.78 3.00
C TRP A 8 3.94 -5.17 2.27
N GLU A 9 3.99 -6.46 1.94
CA GLU A 9 5.13 -7.07 1.27
C GLU A 9 4.60 -7.85 0.08
N ALA A 10 5.39 -7.87 -0.98
CA ALA A 10 5.00 -8.60 -2.18
C ALA A 10 6.24 -9.00 -2.95
N ASP A 11 6.11 -10.08 -3.71
CA ASP A 11 7.12 -10.47 -4.69
C ASP A 11 6.77 -9.81 -6.01
N VAL A 12 7.75 -9.28 -6.70
CA VAL A 12 7.55 -8.68 -8.02
C VAL A 12 7.61 -9.80 -9.06
N LYS A 13 6.64 -9.83 -9.94
CA LYS A 13 6.58 -10.86 -10.99
C LYS A 13 7.80 -10.78 -11.88
N GLU A 14 8.23 -11.93 -12.39
CA GLU A 14 9.43 -12.02 -13.20
C GLU A 14 9.40 -11.05 -14.37
N GLY A 15 10.50 -10.32 -14.55
CA GLY A 15 10.63 -9.35 -15.63
C GLY A 15 9.88 -8.05 -15.43
N LYS A 16 9.23 -7.84 -14.29
CA LYS A 16 8.38 -6.67 -14.05
C LYS A 16 8.99 -5.60 -13.15
N LEU A 17 10.19 -5.83 -12.61
CA LEU A 17 10.71 -4.92 -11.59
C LEU A 17 10.89 -3.48 -12.11
N GLU A 18 11.52 -3.31 -13.27
CA GLU A 18 11.77 -1.97 -13.80
C GLU A 18 10.48 -1.25 -14.18
N SER A 19 9.54 -1.95 -14.82
CA SER A 19 8.25 -1.35 -15.15
C SER A 19 7.44 -1.05 -13.88
N PHE A 20 7.55 -1.89 -12.85
CA PHE A 20 6.91 -1.62 -11.57
C PHE A 20 7.42 -0.30 -10.98
N LYS A 21 8.74 -0.10 -10.98
CA LYS A 21 9.32 1.15 -10.47
C LYS A 21 8.83 2.38 -11.23
N SER A 22 8.80 2.31 -12.55
CA SER A 22 8.45 3.46 -13.36
C SER A 22 6.95 3.71 -13.46
N ASP A 23 6.13 2.64 -13.45
CA ASP A 23 4.70 2.76 -13.70
C ASP A 23 3.87 2.80 -12.42
N VAL A 24 4.31 2.11 -11.38
CA VAL A 24 3.55 2.00 -10.14
C VAL A 24 4.12 2.89 -9.05
N VAL A 25 5.39 2.70 -8.70
CA VAL A 25 5.99 3.43 -7.57
C VAL A 25 6.00 4.92 -7.85
N LEU A 26 6.35 5.33 -9.05
CA LEU A 26 6.38 6.74 -9.40
C LEU A 26 4.98 7.37 -9.29
N ALA A 27 3.95 6.69 -9.80
CA ALA A 27 2.59 7.20 -9.74
C ALA A 27 2.08 7.33 -8.29
N TRP A 28 2.36 6.33 -7.46
CA TRP A 28 1.96 6.39 -6.06
C TRP A 28 2.70 7.48 -5.30
N ASN A 29 3.99 7.68 -5.61
CA ASN A 29 4.77 8.75 -4.97
C ASN A 29 4.23 10.12 -5.36
N ILE A 30 3.90 10.33 -6.62
CA ILE A 30 3.32 11.60 -7.08
C ILE A 30 1.99 11.86 -6.38
N ALA A 31 1.12 10.85 -6.32
CA ALA A 31 -0.17 10.98 -5.66
C ALA A 31 -0.02 11.25 -4.17
N ALA A 32 0.94 10.59 -3.51
CA ALA A 32 1.18 10.79 -2.08
C ALA A 32 1.68 12.19 -1.78
N GLU A 33 2.56 12.73 -2.61
CA GLU A 33 3.08 14.09 -2.43
C GLU A 33 1.99 15.14 -2.61
N ALA A 34 1.02 14.86 -3.45
CA ALA A 34 -0.08 15.78 -3.71
C ALA A 34 -1.19 15.67 -2.65
N ASP A 35 -1.15 14.66 -1.82
CA ASP A 35 -2.21 14.39 -0.84
C ASP A 35 -1.78 14.79 0.57
N GLU A 36 -2.35 15.86 1.09
CA GLU A 36 -2.02 16.33 2.43
C GLU A 36 -2.46 15.35 3.53
N ASN A 37 -3.31 14.39 3.20
CA ASN A 37 -3.76 13.37 4.16
C ASN A 37 -2.88 12.13 4.19
N THR A 38 -1.87 12.06 3.32
CA THR A 38 -0.87 11.00 3.34
C THR A 38 0.31 11.48 4.17
N LEU A 39 0.51 10.90 5.33
CA LEU A 39 1.54 11.34 6.28
C LEU A 39 2.89 10.70 6.03
N CYS A 40 2.89 9.49 5.48
CA CYS A 40 4.12 8.76 5.19
C CYS A 40 3.88 7.88 3.97
N ASN A 41 4.88 7.78 3.11
CA ASN A 41 4.80 6.94 1.94
C ASN A 41 6.21 6.47 1.63
N ARG A 42 6.50 5.21 1.97
CA ARG A 42 7.84 4.67 1.81
C ARG A 42 7.81 3.34 1.07
N TRP A 43 8.58 3.27 0.02
CA TRP A 43 8.74 2.06 -0.80
C TRP A 43 10.20 1.64 -0.74
N VAL A 44 10.44 0.38 -0.39
CA VAL A 44 11.78 -0.17 -0.39
C VAL A 44 11.77 -1.46 -1.21
N VAL A 45 12.87 -1.75 -1.86
CA VAL A 45 12.96 -2.90 -2.76
C VAL A 45 14.24 -3.68 -2.49
N ASP A 46 14.11 -5.01 -2.52
CA ASP A 46 15.25 -5.91 -2.54
C ASP A 46 15.42 -6.36 -3.99
N GLU A 47 16.38 -5.78 -4.68
CA GLU A 47 16.54 -6.06 -6.11
C GLU A 47 17.01 -7.47 -6.37
N ALA A 48 17.80 -8.05 -5.46
CA ALA A 48 18.28 -9.42 -5.63
C ALA A 48 17.15 -10.43 -5.56
N MET A 49 16.16 -10.20 -4.69
CA MET A 49 15.03 -11.11 -4.49
C MET A 49 13.79 -10.69 -5.26
N SER A 50 13.82 -9.55 -5.93
CA SER A 50 12.65 -8.95 -6.59
C SER A 50 11.47 -8.85 -5.65
N ALA A 51 11.70 -8.32 -4.45
CA ALA A 51 10.68 -8.17 -3.43
C ALA A 51 10.55 -6.70 -3.05
N VAL A 52 9.33 -6.29 -2.70
CA VAL A 52 9.04 -4.91 -2.30
C VAL A 52 8.37 -4.90 -0.95
N LYS A 53 8.66 -3.86 -0.17
CA LYS A 53 8.01 -3.63 1.11
C LYS A 53 7.56 -2.17 1.14
N VAL A 54 6.33 -1.95 1.61
CA VAL A 54 5.72 -0.62 1.57
C VAL A 54 5.20 -0.28 2.96
N TYR A 55 5.42 0.96 3.37
CA TYR A 55 4.82 1.50 4.57
C TYR A 55 4.15 2.82 4.23
N GLN A 56 2.88 2.97 4.60
CA GLN A 56 2.14 4.19 4.36
C GLN A 56 1.30 4.53 5.59
N GLN A 57 1.18 5.83 5.88
CA GLN A 57 0.37 6.31 6.98
C GLN A 57 -0.52 7.45 6.50
N PHE A 58 -1.75 7.47 6.99
CA PHE A 58 -2.79 8.41 6.57
C PHE A 58 -3.46 9.05 7.78
N THR A 59 -4.09 10.20 7.56
CA THR A 59 -4.78 10.91 8.64
C THR A 59 -6.05 10.18 9.11
N SER A 60 -6.63 9.33 8.26
CA SER A 60 -7.84 8.56 8.60
C SER A 60 -7.98 7.36 7.68
N ALA A 61 -8.88 6.44 8.05
CA ALA A 61 -9.20 5.28 7.22
C ALA A 61 -9.82 5.72 5.89
N GLN A 62 -10.61 6.77 5.88
CA GLN A 62 -11.21 7.30 4.66
C GLN A 62 -10.14 7.85 3.72
N ALA A 63 -9.14 8.54 4.26
CA ALA A 63 -8.02 9.05 3.47
C ALA A 63 -7.22 7.91 2.86
N ALA A 64 -6.99 6.84 3.62
CA ALA A 64 -6.30 5.66 3.12
C ALA A 64 -7.06 5.00 1.96
N PHE A 65 -8.36 4.84 2.13
CA PHE A 65 -9.20 4.25 1.08
C PHE A 65 -9.17 5.12 -0.19
N ALA A 66 -9.29 6.44 -0.02
CA ALA A 66 -9.30 7.36 -1.16
C ALA A 66 -7.99 7.29 -1.93
N GLN A 67 -6.86 7.25 -1.23
CA GLN A 67 -5.56 7.17 -1.89
C GLN A 67 -5.38 5.85 -2.63
N PHE A 68 -5.85 4.76 -2.03
CA PHE A 68 -5.79 3.45 -2.65
C PHE A 68 -6.62 3.43 -3.95
N ALA A 69 -7.82 4.01 -3.90
CA ALA A 69 -8.71 4.06 -5.05
C ALA A 69 -8.16 4.92 -6.20
N VAL A 70 -7.55 6.08 -5.87
CA VAL A 70 -6.95 6.97 -6.86
C VAL A 70 -5.85 6.24 -7.65
N ASN A 71 -5.13 5.35 -7.00
CA ASN A 71 -4.04 4.62 -7.62
C ASN A 71 -4.48 3.28 -8.24
N GLU A 72 -5.78 3.07 -8.38
CA GLU A 72 -6.37 1.88 -8.99
C GLU A 72 -6.13 0.59 -8.20
N GLY A 73 -5.61 0.73 -6.97
CA GLY A 73 -5.53 -0.37 -6.02
C GLY A 73 -5.03 -1.70 -6.57
N TRP A 74 -5.77 -2.77 -6.26
CA TRP A 74 -5.39 -4.12 -6.66
C TRP A 74 -5.37 -4.32 -8.16
N GLU A 75 -6.21 -3.62 -8.92
CA GLU A 75 -6.24 -3.77 -10.36
C GLU A 75 -4.88 -3.48 -10.98
N LYS A 76 -4.24 -2.43 -10.49
CA LYS A 76 -2.92 -2.04 -10.99
C LYS A 76 -1.83 -2.95 -10.42
N LEU A 77 -1.90 -3.22 -9.11
CA LEU A 77 -0.86 -3.97 -8.43
C LEU A 77 -0.78 -5.42 -8.91
N ASP A 78 -1.92 -6.03 -9.20
CA ASP A 78 -1.96 -7.44 -9.61
C ASP A 78 -1.17 -7.73 -10.89
N ASP A 79 -0.98 -6.73 -11.75
CA ASP A 79 -0.20 -6.90 -12.96
C ASP A 79 1.30 -7.07 -12.67
N TYR A 80 1.75 -6.60 -11.51
CA TYR A 80 3.19 -6.53 -11.19
C TYR A 80 3.59 -7.38 -10.00
N LEU A 81 2.67 -7.62 -9.06
CA LEU A 81 3.02 -8.15 -7.75
C LEU A 81 2.21 -9.38 -7.38
N GLU A 82 2.83 -10.22 -6.55
CA GLU A 82 2.14 -11.28 -5.83
C GLU A 82 2.26 -10.94 -4.35
N PRO A 83 1.19 -10.44 -3.71
CA PRO A 83 1.25 -10.04 -2.30
C PRO A 83 1.55 -11.23 -1.39
N THR A 84 2.43 -11.04 -0.41
CA THR A 84 2.79 -12.08 0.55
C THR A 84 2.28 -11.78 1.94
N ALA A 85 2.16 -10.50 2.32
CA ALA A 85 1.65 -10.11 3.63
C ALA A 85 1.15 -8.68 3.59
N MET A 86 0.12 -8.39 4.40
CA MET A 86 -0.38 -7.02 4.57
C MET A 86 -0.89 -6.86 6.00
N TYR A 87 -0.49 -5.77 6.64
CA TYR A 87 -0.86 -5.45 8.01
C TYR A 87 -1.46 -4.06 8.06
N VAL A 88 -2.63 -3.94 8.69
CA VAL A 88 -3.33 -2.66 8.86
C VAL A 88 -3.43 -2.37 10.36
N ARG A 89 -3.15 -1.16 10.78
CA ARG A 89 -3.24 -0.79 12.19
C ARG A 89 -3.70 0.65 12.33
N GLY A 90 -4.12 0.98 13.55
CA GLY A 90 -4.62 2.30 13.89
C GLY A 90 -6.13 2.33 13.93
N ASP A 91 -6.71 3.47 13.66
CA ASP A 91 -8.17 3.67 13.76
C ASP A 91 -8.84 3.36 12.41
N TYR A 92 -8.81 2.10 12.03
CA TYR A 92 -9.30 1.69 10.71
C TYR A 92 -10.81 1.55 10.58
N GLY A 93 -11.53 1.40 11.68
CA GLY A 93 -12.99 1.25 11.63
C GLY A 93 -13.42 0.13 10.69
N ASN A 94 -14.38 0.42 9.84
CA ASN A 94 -14.87 -0.56 8.84
C ASN A 94 -14.54 -0.15 7.40
N ASP A 95 -13.96 1.01 7.20
CA ASP A 95 -13.71 1.53 5.84
C ASP A 95 -12.71 0.71 5.05
N LEU A 96 -11.87 -0.07 5.73
CA LEU A 96 -10.85 -0.87 5.08
C LEU A 96 -11.14 -2.37 5.13
N ASP A 97 -12.36 -2.74 5.51
CA ASP A 97 -12.74 -4.16 5.62
C ASP A 97 -12.57 -4.93 4.31
N PHE A 98 -12.66 -4.25 3.16
CA PHE A 98 -12.47 -4.90 1.88
C PHE A 98 -11.08 -5.54 1.74
N LEU A 99 -10.10 -5.05 2.48
CA LEU A 99 -8.74 -5.61 2.45
C LEU A 99 -8.67 -6.98 3.10
N ARG A 100 -9.63 -7.34 3.94
CA ARG A 100 -9.65 -8.66 4.59
C ARG A 100 -9.78 -9.78 3.57
N GLU A 101 -10.46 -9.51 2.46
CA GLU A 101 -10.60 -10.50 1.38
C GLU A 101 -9.28 -10.77 0.68
N HIS A 102 -8.32 -9.86 0.83
CA HIS A 102 -6.99 -10.01 0.26
C HIS A 102 -5.96 -10.48 1.29
N GLY A 103 -6.44 -10.95 2.44
CA GLY A 103 -5.56 -11.52 3.44
C GLY A 103 -4.92 -10.52 4.39
N ALA A 104 -5.40 -9.28 4.42
CA ALA A 104 -4.86 -8.29 5.33
C ALA A 104 -5.14 -8.66 6.79
N ILE A 105 -4.16 -8.45 7.63
CA ILE A 105 -4.24 -8.69 9.08
C ILE A 105 -4.43 -7.35 9.76
N PHE A 106 -5.50 -7.22 10.54
CA PHE A 106 -5.82 -5.97 11.25
C PHE A 106 -5.34 -6.07 12.68
N MET A 107 -4.55 -5.11 13.10
CA MET A 107 -3.92 -5.09 14.41
C MET A 107 -4.29 -3.82 15.16
N ILE A 108 -4.28 -3.90 16.49
CA ILE A 108 -4.51 -2.73 17.34
C ILE A 108 -3.24 -2.43 18.11
N ASP A 109 -3.05 -1.14 18.42
CA ASP A 109 -1.93 -0.73 19.27
C ASP A 109 -2.25 -1.09 20.72
N LEU A 110 -1.27 -1.55 21.45
CA LEU A 110 -1.43 -1.91 22.86
C LEU A 110 -1.09 -0.76 23.79
#